data_5ec31883548639bfb775c1c4794dc3a2
#
_entry.id   5ec31883548639bfb775c1c4794dc3a2
#
_cell.length_a   1.000
_cell.length_b   1.000
_cell.length_c   1.000
_cell.angle_alpha   90.00
_cell.angle_beta   90.00
_cell.angle_gamma   90.00
#
_symmetry.space_group_name_H-M   'P 1'
#
loop_
_entity.id
_entity.type
_entity.pdbx_description
1 polymer ?
#
loop_
_entity_poly.entity_id
_entity_poly.type
_entity_poly.pdbx_seq_one_letter_code
_entity_poly.pdbx_strand_id
1 'polypeptide(L)'
;DIISSGPIPSKPAELLDSLKMKDLIEKLKVRYDYIIVDTPPVGLVTDAVLLMQHTDINLYVVRHNFSKIRTLNLVNNLQTNNRIKNLRIIINDNKINKIGSYGYAYGYEYGYYGYYDNAENI
;
A
#
# COMPACT_ATOMS: atom_id res chain seq x y z
N ASP A 1 17.01 -4.80 5.11
CA ASP A 1 17.08 -6.08 4.40
C ASP A 1 15.94 -6.19 3.39
N ILE A 2 16.12 -6.95 2.31
CA ILE A 2 15.12 -7.20 1.28
C ILE A 2 14.98 -8.70 1.09
N ILE A 3 13.74 -9.18 1.09
CA ILE A 3 13.40 -10.55 0.70
C ILE A 3 12.69 -10.45 -0.65
N SER A 4 13.35 -10.89 -1.72
CA SER A 4 12.75 -10.92 -3.05
C SER A 4 11.92 -12.19 -3.25
N SER A 5 10.92 -12.11 -4.13
CA SER A 5 10.21 -13.31 -4.59
C SER A 5 11.18 -14.22 -5.37
N GLY A 6 11.10 -15.51 -5.08
CA GLY A 6 11.79 -16.52 -5.86
C GLY A 6 11.03 -16.90 -7.14
N PRO A 7 11.37 -18.04 -7.77
CA PRO A 7 10.60 -18.60 -8.87
C PRO A 7 9.12 -18.78 -8.47
N ILE A 8 8.22 -18.57 -9.43
CA ILE A 8 6.78 -18.70 -9.18
C ILE A 8 6.48 -20.16 -8.81
N PRO A 9 5.95 -20.43 -7.60
CA PRO A 9 5.57 -21.77 -7.19
C PRO A 9 4.31 -22.23 -7.92
N SER A 10 4.10 -23.55 -7.99
CA SER A 10 2.90 -24.13 -8.61
C SER A 10 1.58 -23.73 -7.92
N LYS A 11 1.65 -23.41 -6.62
CA LYS A 11 0.49 -23.07 -5.77
C LYS A 11 0.80 -21.89 -4.84
N PRO A 12 0.84 -20.66 -5.37
CA PRO A 12 1.24 -19.50 -4.57
C PRO A 12 0.28 -19.22 -3.41
N ALA A 13 -1.03 -19.32 -3.61
CA ALA A 13 -2.01 -19.08 -2.56
C ALA A 13 -1.87 -20.05 -1.37
N GLU A 14 -1.64 -21.35 -1.63
CA GLU A 14 -1.42 -22.34 -0.55
C GLU A 14 -0.14 -22.04 0.24
N LEU A 15 0.90 -21.52 -0.44
CA LEU A 15 2.14 -21.13 0.22
C LEU A 15 1.91 -19.92 1.14
N LEU A 16 1.18 -18.91 0.67
CA LEU A 16 0.89 -17.69 1.44
C LEU A 16 -0.03 -17.95 2.64
N ASP A 17 -0.95 -18.92 2.53
CA ASP A 17 -1.83 -19.33 3.63
C ASP A 17 -1.21 -20.42 4.55
N SER A 18 0.06 -20.71 4.36
CA SER A 18 0.72 -21.78 5.09
C SER A 18 1.20 -21.36 6.48
N LEU A 19 1.35 -22.33 7.38
CA LEU A 19 2.01 -22.14 8.67
C LEU A 19 3.45 -21.62 8.53
N LYS A 20 4.14 -21.94 7.43
CA LYS A 20 5.50 -21.47 7.17
C LYS A 20 5.53 -19.96 6.92
N MET A 21 4.54 -19.42 6.23
CA MET A 21 4.42 -17.96 6.01
C MET A 21 4.17 -17.25 7.34
N LYS A 22 3.25 -17.76 8.15
CA LYS A 22 2.99 -17.23 9.49
C LYS A 22 4.25 -17.24 10.37
N ASP A 23 4.96 -18.34 10.38
CA ASP A 23 6.19 -18.52 11.15
C ASP A 23 7.28 -17.55 10.70
N LEU A 24 7.39 -17.32 9.38
CA LEU A 24 8.30 -16.32 8.81
C LEU A 24 7.99 -14.92 9.33
N ILE A 25 6.73 -14.50 9.28
CA ILE A 25 6.31 -13.18 9.74
C ILE A 25 6.59 -13.02 11.24
N GLU A 26 6.28 -14.01 12.06
CA GLU A 26 6.56 -13.96 13.50
C GLU A 26 8.07 -13.87 13.80
N LYS A 27 8.91 -14.58 13.06
CA LYS A 27 10.37 -14.47 13.19
C LYS A 27 10.89 -13.08 12.77
N LEU A 28 10.30 -12.49 11.73
CA LEU A 28 10.67 -11.16 11.28
C LEU A 28 10.26 -10.09 12.30
N LYS A 29 9.10 -10.22 12.96
CA LYS A 29 8.64 -9.30 14.02
C LYS A 29 9.58 -9.21 15.21
N VAL A 30 10.32 -10.27 15.51
CA VAL A 30 11.32 -10.26 16.57
C VAL A 30 12.58 -9.48 16.16
N ARG A 31 12.85 -9.39 14.86
CA ARG A 31 14.11 -8.86 14.32
C ARG A 31 14.00 -7.41 13.82
N TYR A 32 12.80 -7.01 13.37
CA TYR A 32 12.59 -5.72 12.71
C TYR A 32 11.46 -4.94 13.35
N ASP A 33 11.65 -3.63 13.52
CA ASP A 33 10.63 -2.70 14.00
C ASP A 33 9.51 -2.50 12.97
N TYR A 34 9.86 -2.56 11.68
CA TYR A 34 8.92 -2.40 10.56
C TYR A 34 9.14 -3.48 9.52
N ILE A 35 8.04 -4.10 9.10
CA ILE A 35 8.00 -5.08 8.01
C ILE A 35 7.04 -4.55 6.96
N ILE A 36 7.56 -4.28 5.75
CA ILE A 36 6.76 -3.82 4.63
C ILE A 36 6.56 -4.99 3.67
N VAL A 37 5.30 -5.32 3.41
CA VAL A 37 4.92 -6.37 2.46
C VAL A 37 4.35 -5.71 1.21
N ASP A 38 5.10 -5.76 0.11
CA ASP A 38 4.64 -5.28 -1.20
C ASP A 38 3.86 -6.37 -1.92
N THR A 39 2.69 -6.02 -2.46
CA THR A 39 1.77 -6.98 -3.08
C THR A 39 1.22 -6.47 -4.41
N PRO A 40 0.87 -7.37 -5.34
CA PRO A 40 0.09 -7.00 -6.51
C PRO A 40 -1.26 -6.37 -6.15
N PRO A 41 -1.90 -5.63 -7.09
CA PRO A 41 -3.21 -5.04 -6.85
C PRO A 41 -4.27 -6.08 -6.43
N VAL A 42 -4.95 -5.85 -5.32
CA VAL A 42 -5.95 -6.76 -4.72
C VAL A 42 -7.10 -7.11 -5.69
N GLY A 43 -7.40 -6.22 -6.63
CA GLY A 43 -8.46 -6.46 -7.64
C GLY A 43 -8.13 -7.53 -8.68
N LEU A 44 -6.87 -7.99 -8.74
CA LEU A 44 -6.41 -8.97 -9.72
C LEU A 44 -6.13 -10.36 -9.13
N VAL A 45 -5.72 -10.41 -7.87
CA VAL A 45 -5.31 -11.66 -7.21
C VAL A 45 -5.76 -11.70 -5.75
N THR A 46 -6.07 -12.90 -5.28
CA THR A 46 -6.47 -13.15 -3.88
C THR A 46 -5.29 -13.18 -2.90
N ASP A 47 -4.07 -13.28 -3.43
CA ASP A 47 -2.84 -13.45 -2.64
C ASP A 47 -2.62 -12.34 -1.63
N ALA A 48 -2.89 -11.09 -2.04
CA ALA A 48 -2.80 -9.93 -1.15
C ALA A 48 -3.78 -10.04 0.04
N VAL A 49 -4.99 -10.57 -0.18
CA VAL A 49 -6.00 -10.75 0.88
C VAL A 49 -5.52 -11.74 1.94
N LEU A 50 -4.84 -12.81 1.52
CA LEU A 50 -4.25 -13.79 2.44
C LEU A 50 -3.16 -13.14 3.31
N LEU A 51 -2.30 -12.32 2.71
CA LEU A 51 -1.24 -11.61 3.44
C LEU A 51 -1.78 -10.53 4.38
N MET A 52 -2.86 -9.84 4.00
CA MET A 52 -3.50 -8.81 4.83
C MET A 52 -3.95 -9.30 6.19
N GLN A 53 -4.20 -10.60 6.36
CA GLN A 53 -4.59 -11.19 7.64
C GLN A 53 -3.43 -11.25 8.65
N HIS A 54 -2.21 -11.18 8.17
CA HIS A 54 -0.99 -11.28 8.98
C HIS A 54 -0.34 -9.93 9.29
N THR A 55 -0.92 -8.83 8.82
CA THR A 55 -0.39 -7.47 8.95
C THR A 55 -1.16 -6.65 9.98
N ASP A 56 -0.46 -5.75 10.66
CA ASP A 56 -1.06 -4.86 11.67
C ASP A 56 -1.79 -3.68 11.02
N ILE A 57 -1.30 -3.21 9.87
CA ILE A 57 -1.89 -2.12 9.08
C ILE A 57 -1.89 -2.52 7.60
N ASN A 58 -3.01 -2.28 6.94
CA ASN A 58 -3.18 -2.50 5.52
C ASN A 58 -3.37 -1.17 4.79
N LEU A 59 -2.51 -0.87 3.84
CA LEU A 59 -2.53 0.36 3.07
C LEU A 59 -3.04 0.10 1.65
N TYR A 60 -4.22 0.62 1.33
CA TYR A 60 -4.78 0.57 0.00
C TYR A 60 -4.45 1.85 -0.76
N VAL A 61 -3.56 1.76 -1.74
CA VAL A 61 -3.10 2.93 -2.49
C VAL A 61 -4.00 3.17 -3.69
N VAL A 62 -4.60 4.37 -3.75
CA VAL A 62 -5.37 4.86 -4.90
C VAL A 62 -4.63 6.03 -5.52
N ARG A 63 -4.74 6.18 -6.85
CA ARG A 63 -4.13 7.29 -7.57
C ARG A 63 -5.20 8.31 -7.94
N HIS A 64 -4.95 9.58 -7.56
CA HIS A 64 -5.83 10.70 -7.89
C HIS A 64 -6.04 10.81 -9.42
N ASN A 65 -7.26 11.11 -9.84
CA ASN A 65 -7.69 11.19 -11.25
C ASN A 65 -7.51 9.91 -12.10
N PHE A 66 -7.03 8.81 -11.51
CA PHE A 66 -6.84 7.55 -12.22
C PHE A 66 -7.71 6.41 -11.66
N SER A 67 -7.73 6.26 -10.34
CA SER A 67 -8.49 5.18 -9.70
C SER A 67 -9.99 5.46 -9.78
N LYS A 68 -10.76 4.48 -10.22
CA LYS A 68 -12.21 4.61 -10.39
C LYS A 68 -12.91 4.53 -9.02
N ILE A 69 -14.03 5.24 -8.86
CA ILE A 69 -14.81 5.25 -7.62
C ILE A 69 -15.28 3.86 -7.18
N ARG A 70 -15.51 2.95 -8.14
CA ARG A 70 -15.85 1.54 -7.84
C ARG A 70 -14.78 0.81 -7.03
N THR A 71 -13.54 1.32 -7.01
CA THR A 71 -12.46 0.82 -6.16
C THR A 71 -12.80 0.93 -4.67
N LEU A 72 -13.57 1.93 -4.28
CA LEU A 72 -14.02 2.10 -2.89
C LEU A 72 -14.98 0.97 -2.46
N ASN A 73 -15.78 0.45 -3.39
CA ASN A 73 -16.63 -0.72 -3.11
C ASN A 73 -15.79 -1.97 -2.79
N LEU A 74 -14.67 -2.14 -3.50
CA LEU A 74 -13.74 -3.22 -3.20
C LEU A 74 -13.14 -3.06 -1.80
N VAL A 75 -12.69 -1.85 -1.44
CA VAL A 75 -12.15 -1.54 -0.12
C VAL A 75 -13.17 -1.85 0.97
N ASN A 76 -14.42 -1.42 0.78
CA ASN A 76 -15.50 -1.70 1.71
C ASN A 76 -15.76 -3.21 1.86
N ASN A 77 -15.78 -3.94 0.76
CA ASN A 77 -15.94 -5.41 0.77
C ASN A 77 -14.78 -6.12 1.49
N LEU A 78 -13.55 -5.64 1.33
CA LEU A 78 -12.40 -6.18 2.06
C LEU A 78 -12.57 -6.03 3.58
N GLN A 79 -13.08 -4.88 4.02
CA GLN A 79 -13.33 -4.62 5.44
C GLN A 79 -14.49 -5.47 5.99
N THR A 80 -15.61 -5.52 5.27
CA THR A 80 -16.83 -6.15 5.76
C THR A 80 -16.83 -7.66 5.56
N ASN A 81 -16.58 -8.13 4.35
CA ASN A 81 -16.72 -9.54 3.98
C ASN A 81 -15.46 -10.35 4.31
N ASN A 82 -14.28 -9.80 4.05
CA ASN A 82 -13.03 -10.51 4.33
C ASN A 82 -12.49 -10.23 5.74
N ARG A 83 -13.18 -9.40 6.52
CA ARG A 83 -12.80 -9.04 7.90
C ARG A 83 -11.37 -8.50 8.02
N ILE A 84 -10.89 -7.81 6.99
CA ILE A 84 -9.58 -7.17 7.01
C ILE A 84 -9.62 -5.98 7.96
N LYS A 85 -8.83 -6.08 9.02
CA LYS A 85 -8.72 -5.02 10.03
C LYS A 85 -7.73 -3.96 9.61
N ASN A 86 -7.87 -2.76 10.18
CA ASN A 86 -6.91 -1.66 10.04
C ASN A 86 -6.58 -1.29 8.58
N LEU A 87 -7.56 -1.38 7.68
CA LEU A 87 -7.43 -0.96 6.30
C LEU A 87 -7.50 0.57 6.22
N ARG A 88 -6.52 1.19 5.57
CA ARG A 88 -6.41 2.64 5.35
C ARG A 88 -6.23 2.92 3.88
N ILE A 89 -6.77 4.02 3.40
CA ILE A 89 -6.62 4.47 2.02
C ILE A 89 -5.54 5.54 1.96
N ILE A 90 -4.60 5.38 1.05
CA ILE A 90 -3.62 6.41 0.69
C ILE A 90 -3.95 6.93 -0.69
N ILE A 91 -4.07 8.24 -0.83
CA ILE A 91 -4.25 8.90 -2.13
C ILE A 91 -2.89 9.37 -2.61
N ASN A 92 -2.41 8.74 -3.67
CA ASN A 92 -1.16 9.12 -4.34
C ASN A 92 -1.43 10.06 -5.53
N ASP A 93 -0.40 10.76 -6.00
CA ASP A 93 -0.45 11.67 -7.16
C ASP A 93 -1.50 12.79 -7.00
N ASN A 94 -1.69 13.27 -5.78
CA ASN A 94 -2.59 14.39 -5.51
C ASN A 94 -1.87 15.71 -5.81
N LYS A 95 -2.18 16.32 -6.95
CA LYS A 95 -1.70 17.66 -7.29
C LYS A 95 -2.48 18.68 -6.45
N ILE A 96 -1.84 19.23 -5.44
CA ILE A 96 -2.38 20.37 -4.71
C ILE A 96 -2.35 21.57 -5.66
N ASN A 97 -3.42 21.83 -6.38
CA ASN A 97 -3.57 23.07 -7.11
C ASN A 97 -3.60 24.20 -6.08
N LYS A 98 -2.61 25.08 -6.12
CA LYS A 98 -2.61 26.34 -5.38
C LYS A 98 -3.67 27.27 -5.97
N ILE A 99 -4.96 26.92 -5.83
CA ILE A 99 -6.08 27.78 -6.19
C ILE A 99 -6.80 28.12 -4.88
N GLY A 100 -6.69 29.40 -4.50
CA GLY A 100 -7.52 30.02 -3.46
C GLY A 100 -6.86 30.07 -2.08
N SER A 101 -5.96 31.01 -1.91
CA SER A 101 -5.63 31.58 -0.61
C SER A 101 -6.87 32.21 0.03
N TYR A 102 -7.66 31.43 0.78
CA TYR A 102 -8.47 31.95 1.88
C TYR A 102 -8.58 30.89 2.97
N GLY A 103 -7.86 31.13 4.04
CA GLY A 103 -8.18 30.66 5.36
C GLY A 103 -7.61 29.31 5.80
N TYR A 104 -6.75 29.42 6.80
CA TYR A 104 -6.13 28.43 7.69
C TYR A 104 -4.78 27.86 7.23
N ALA A 105 -3.81 28.79 7.17
CA ALA A 105 -2.39 28.44 7.32
C ALA A 105 -2.13 28.07 8.78
N TYR A 106 -2.17 26.78 9.11
CA TYR A 106 -1.36 26.27 10.19
C TYR A 106 -0.18 25.51 9.56
N GLY A 107 0.98 26.13 9.74
CA GLY A 107 2.23 25.80 9.11
C GLY A 107 2.73 24.39 9.42
N TYR A 108 3.16 23.72 8.40
CA TYR A 108 4.37 22.92 8.40
C TYR A 108 5.13 23.23 7.10
N GLU A 109 5.88 24.30 7.21
CA GLU A 109 6.96 24.64 6.27
C GLU A 109 8.12 23.69 6.60
N TYR A 110 8.13 22.51 5.97
CA TYR A 110 9.35 21.73 5.82
C TYR A 110 9.67 21.60 4.36
N GLY A 111 10.81 22.20 4.04
CA GLY A 111 11.35 22.41 2.72
C GLY A 111 11.41 21.14 1.87
N TYR A 112 10.77 21.20 0.73
CA TYR A 112 11.10 20.40 -0.42
C TYR A 112 11.76 21.32 -1.44
N TYR A 113 13.04 21.60 -1.22
CA TYR A 113 13.90 22.17 -2.24
C TYR A 113 14.43 21.05 -3.12
N GLY A 114 14.05 21.13 -4.38
CA GLY A 114 14.90 20.84 -5.53
C GLY A 114 15.21 19.38 -5.82
N TYR A 115 14.52 18.85 -6.81
CA TYR A 115 15.09 17.99 -7.86
C TYR A 115 14.02 17.85 -8.96
N TYR A 116 13.90 18.82 -9.84
CA TYR A 116 13.39 18.70 -11.21
C TYR A 116 13.52 20.07 -11.88
N ASP A 117 14.74 20.38 -12.30
CA ASP A 117 14.97 21.32 -13.39
C ASP A 117 16.08 20.75 -14.28
N ASN A 118 15.81 20.69 -15.57
CA ASN A 118 16.65 20.32 -16.69
C ASN A 118 16.26 19.02 -17.41
N ALA A 119 15.21 19.10 -18.23
CA ALA A 119 15.11 18.35 -19.47
C ALA A 119 14.08 18.99 -20.42
N GLU A 120 14.33 20.24 -20.84
CA GLU A 120 13.82 20.75 -22.11
C GLU A 120 14.88 21.70 -22.66
N ASN A 121 15.68 21.17 -23.59
CA ASN A 121 16.33 21.83 -24.70
C ASN A 121 17.48 20.96 -25.26
N ILE A 122 17.14 20.09 -26.17
CA ILE A 122 17.84 19.83 -27.43
C ILE A 122 16.88 19.11 -28.37
#